data_285fddffc38da33c828af7f2a7f508e2
#
_entry.id   285fddffc38da33c828af7f2a7f508e2
#
_cell.length_a   1.000
_cell.length_b   1.000
_cell.length_c   1.000
_cell.angle_alpha   90.00
_cell.angle_beta   90.00
_cell.angle_gamma   90.00
#
_symmetry.space_group_name_H-M   'P 1'
#
loop_
_entity.id
_entity.type
_entity.pdbx_description
1 polymer ?
#
loop_
_entity_poly.entity_id
_entity_poly.type
_entity_poly.pdbx_seq_one_letter_code
_entity_poly.pdbx_strand_id
1 'polypeptide(L)'
;MVILGKTNLDEFAMGSSTETSAFGPTHNPWDLERVPGGSGGGSAASLASFQAPLALGTDTGGSIRQPGAVTGTVGIKPTYGSTSRYGVIAMASSLDTPGPCARTVLDAALLHQAIAGHDAMDQTTINQPTPAVVEAARQTDVSGVRIGVVTELSGQVYDPQVEARFHEAVEMLIEAGAEVVEVSCPNFDLALPAYYLIQPAEVSSNLARYDAMRYGLRVND
;
A
#
# COMPACT_ATOMS: atom_id res chain seq x y z
N MET A 1 12.81 15.86 7.22
CA MET A 1 13.14 14.53 6.64
C MET A 1 14.18 14.71 5.54
N VAL A 2 15.15 13.81 5.41
CA VAL A 2 16.17 13.85 4.34
C VAL A 2 15.75 12.88 3.25
N ILE A 3 15.64 13.37 2.00
CA ILE A 3 15.33 12.53 0.84
C ILE A 3 16.63 11.92 0.33
N LEU A 4 16.73 10.59 0.37
CA LEU A 4 17.91 9.84 -0.09
C LEU A 4 17.89 9.58 -1.61
N GLY A 5 16.71 9.46 -2.20
CA GLY A 5 16.53 9.17 -3.62
C GLY A 5 15.10 8.82 -3.97
N LYS A 6 14.94 8.27 -5.17
CA LYS A 6 13.68 7.73 -5.69
C LYS A 6 13.80 6.22 -5.84
N THR A 7 12.72 5.52 -5.60
CA THR A 7 12.64 4.07 -5.77
C THR A 7 11.97 3.71 -7.09
N ASN A 8 12.28 2.53 -7.61
CA ASN A 8 11.62 1.99 -8.80
C ASN A 8 10.16 1.61 -8.50
N LEU A 9 9.33 1.59 -9.52
CA LEU A 9 7.92 1.18 -9.43
C LEU A 9 7.44 0.71 -10.81
N ASP A 10 6.30 0.03 -10.87
CA ASP A 10 5.61 -0.15 -12.14
C ASP A 10 5.21 1.21 -12.70
N GLU A 11 5.43 1.42 -14.01
CA GLU A 11 5.18 2.72 -14.64
C GLU A 11 3.72 3.16 -14.45
N PHE A 12 3.53 4.41 -14.05
CA PHE A 12 2.22 5.00 -13.70
C PHE A 12 1.45 4.24 -12.62
N ALA A 13 2.15 3.50 -11.76
CA ALA A 13 1.56 2.63 -10.74
C ALA A 13 0.66 1.49 -11.30
N MET A 14 0.80 1.15 -12.58
CA MET A 14 0.02 0.13 -13.26
C MET A 14 0.77 -1.20 -13.33
N GLY A 15 0.71 -1.93 -12.24
CA GLY A 15 1.33 -3.25 -12.14
C GLY A 15 1.28 -3.79 -10.71
N SER A 16 1.72 -5.04 -10.55
CA SER A 16 1.75 -5.75 -9.26
C SER A 16 3.06 -6.51 -9.03
N SER A 17 4.09 -6.26 -9.86
CA SER A 17 5.36 -7.01 -9.82
C SER A 17 6.61 -6.14 -9.92
N THR A 18 6.48 -4.87 -10.29
CA THR A 18 7.58 -3.91 -10.54
C THR A 18 8.52 -4.39 -11.67
N GLU A 19 7.90 -4.88 -12.75
CA GLU A 19 8.58 -5.34 -13.97
C GLU A 19 8.39 -4.37 -15.14
N THR A 20 7.42 -3.46 -15.08
CA THR A 20 7.03 -2.58 -16.20
C THR A 20 7.80 -1.26 -16.26
N SER A 21 8.83 -1.10 -15.45
CA SER A 21 9.64 0.11 -15.39
C SER A 21 10.63 0.22 -16.56
N ALA A 22 10.81 1.43 -17.09
CA ALA A 22 11.86 1.73 -18.07
C ALA A 22 13.29 1.52 -17.52
N PHE A 23 13.46 1.44 -16.20
CA PHE A 23 14.75 1.15 -15.55
C PHE A 23 14.98 -0.35 -15.33
N GLY A 24 14.10 -1.20 -15.85
CA GLY A 24 14.13 -2.65 -15.68
C GLY A 24 13.40 -3.13 -14.43
N PRO A 25 13.32 -4.45 -14.24
CA PRO A 25 12.61 -5.06 -13.12
C PRO A 25 13.32 -4.81 -11.78
N THR A 26 12.53 -4.80 -10.72
CA THR A 26 13.05 -4.85 -9.35
C THR A 26 12.92 -6.28 -8.82
N HIS A 27 13.97 -6.78 -8.20
CA HIS A 27 14.00 -8.11 -7.61
C HIS A 27 13.67 -8.07 -6.12
N ASN A 28 13.12 -9.17 -5.60
CA ASN A 28 12.90 -9.32 -4.17
C ASN A 28 14.25 -9.59 -3.48
N PRO A 29 14.66 -8.79 -2.47
CA PRO A 29 15.96 -8.98 -1.81
C PRO A 29 16.13 -10.33 -1.09
N TRP A 30 15.04 -11.01 -0.77
CA TRP A 30 15.09 -12.32 -0.11
C TRP A 30 15.34 -13.47 -1.09
N ASP A 31 14.91 -13.29 -2.35
CA ASP A 31 15.09 -14.26 -3.42
C ASP A 31 15.03 -13.50 -4.75
N LEU A 32 16.17 -13.39 -5.43
CA LEU A 32 16.31 -12.59 -6.64
C LEU A 32 15.53 -13.14 -7.85
N GLU A 33 15.07 -14.39 -7.77
CA GLU A 33 14.20 -14.99 -8.79
C GLU A 33 12.70 -14.68 -8.57
N ARG A 34 12.38 -13.92 -7.52
CA ARG A 34 11.03 -13.54 -7.16
C ARG A 34 10.79 -12.04 -7.31
N VAL A 35 9.54 -11.69 -7.56
CA VAL A 35 9.11 -10.29 -7.61
C VAL A 35 8.98 -9.70 -6.20
N PRO A 36 9.26 -8.40 -6.02
CA PRO A 36 9.06 -7.70 -4.75
C PRO A 36 7.61 -7.25 -4.54
N GLY A 37 6.71 -7.64 -5.45
CA GLY A 37 5.39 -7.06 -5.54
C GLY A 37 5.38 -5.71 -6.26
N GLY A 38 4.21 -5.10 -6.39
CA GLY A 38 4.01 -3.84 -7.10
C GLY A 38 2.66 -3.18 -6.76
N SER A 39 2.52 -1.96 -7.23
CA SER A 39 3.44 -1.17 -8.05
C SER A 39 4.64 -0.58 -7.26
N GLY A 40 4.56 -0.44 -5.94
CA GLY A 40 5.60 0.12 -5.08
C GLY A 40 6.71 -0.84 -4.68
N GLY A 41 7.08 -1.81 -5.52
CA GLY A 41 8.06 -2.85 -5.20
C GLY A 41 9.46 -2.33 -4.89
N GLY A 42 9.91 -1.25 -5.54
CA GLY A 42 11.19 -0.64 -5.23
C GLY A 42 11.25 -0.01 -3.84
N SER A 43 10.15 0.59 -3.37
CA SER A 43 10.05 1.09 -1.99
C SER A 43 10.17 -0.06 -0.98
N ALA A 44 9.43 -1.14 -1.18
CA ALA A 44 9.50 -2.31 -0.32
C ALA A 44 10.87 -3.01 -0.37
N ALA A 45 11.44 -3.19 -1.57
CA ALA A 45 12.77 -3.78 -1.75
C ALA A 45 13.88 -2.95 -1.08
N SER A 46 13.82 -1.61 -1.17
CA SER A 46 14.80 -0.74 -0.51
C SER A 46 14.79 -0.86 1.01
N LEU A 47 13.60 -1.08 1.59
CA LEU A 47 13.44 -1.32 3.02
C LEU A 47 13.95 -2.71 3.42
N ALA A 48 13.55 -3.75 2.68
CA ALA A 48 13.96 -5.13 2.94
C ALA A 48 15.47 -5.34 2.82
N SER A 49 16.13 -4.60 1.90
CA SER A 49 17.59 -4.62 1.72
C SER A 49 18.34 -3.59 2.60
N PHE A 50 17.67 -2.92 3.54
CA PHE A 50 18.25 -1.94 4.47
C PHE A 50 18.90 -0.72 3.80
N GLN A 51 18.51 -0.37 2.57
CA GLN A 51 19.02 0.81 1.87
C GLN A 51 18.45 2.12 2.43
N ALA A 52 17.22 2.06 2.95
CA ALA A 52 16.56 3.20 3.60
C ALA A 52 15.78 2.74 4.85
N PRO A 53 15.62 3.58 5.86
CA PRO A 53 14.76 3.27 7.02
C PRO A 53 13.27 3.43 6.70
N LEU A 54 12.92 4.36 5.83
CA LEU A 54 11.56 4.75 5.48
C LEU A 54 11.44 4.92 3.97
N ALA A 55 10.27 4.65 3.41
CA ALA A 55 9.94 4.93 2.02
C ALA A 55 8.47 5.38 1.90
N LEU A 56 8.15 6.05 0.81
CA LEU A 56 6.78 6.37 0.42
C LEU A 56 6.34 5.46 -0.73
N GLY A 57 5.05 5.20 -0.78
CA GLY A 57 4.39 4.55 -1.89
C GLY A 57 3.02 5.14 -2.15
N THR A 58 2.34 4.63 -3.16
CA THR A 58 0.91 4.88 -3.40
C THR A 58 0.18 3.55 -3.47
N ASP A 59 -1.06 3.53 -3.01
CA ASP A 59 -1.89 2.33 -3.00
C ASP A 59 -3.25 2.67 -3.60
N THR A 60 -3.56 2.04 -4.71
CA THR A 60 -4.84 2.16 -5.41
C THR A 60 -5.63 0.86 -5.28
N GLY A 61 -4.98 -0.26 -5.53
CA GLY A 61 -5.54 -1.61 -5.42
C GLY A 61 -4.69 -2.57 -4.60
N GLY A 62 -3.70 -2.08 -3.83
CA GLY A 62 -2.79 -2.91 -3.04
C GLY A 62 -1.32 -2.55 -3.15
N SER A 63 -0.97 -1.50 -3.92
CA SER A 63 0.41 -1.24 -4.35
C SER A 63 1.41 -0.81 -3.25
N ILE A 64 0.97 -0.61 -2.02
CA ILE A 64 1.80 -0.51 -0.80
C ILE A 64 1.74 -1.81 0.00
N ARG A 65 0.52 -2.33 0.22
CA ARG A 65 0.25 -3.46 1.11
C ARG A 65 0.79 -4.76 0.55
N GLN A 66 0.58 -5.01 -0.74
CA GLN A 66 1.03 -6.25 -1.39
C GLN A 66 2.57 -6.34 -1.46
N PRO A 67 3.33 -5.30 -1.91
CA PRO A 67 4.79 -5.33 -1.79
C PRO A 67 5.28 -5.50 -0.36
N GLY A 68 4.63 -4.85 0.63
CA GLY A 68 4.94 -5.04 2.03
C GLY A 68 4.80 -6.50 2.47
N ALA A 69 3.71 -7.16 2.06
CA ALA A 69 3.45 -8.57 2.40
C ALA A 69 4.50 -9.51 1.82
N VAL A 70 4.89 -9.36 0.54
CA VAL A 70 5.81 -10.30 -0.13
C VAL A 70 7.29 -10.01 0.14
N THR A 71 7.62 -8.86 0.73
CA THR A 71 9.01 -8.51 1.13
C THR A 71 9.23 -8.54 2.64
N GLY A 72 8.19 -8.83 3.44
CA GLY A 72 8.28 -8.83 4.89
C GLY A 72 8.50 -7.43 5.49
N THR A 73 7.97 -6.41 4.84
CA THR A 73 7.99 -5.01 5.31
C THR A 73 6.59 -4.53 5.67
N VAL A 74 6.50 -3.40 6.34
CA VAL A 74 5.22 -2.78 6.71
C VAL A 74 4.83 -1.75 5.67
N GLY A 75 3.68 -1.99 5.02
CA GLY A 75 3.06 -1.03 4.12
C GLY A 75 1.68 -0.64 4.63
N ILE A 76 1.44 0.65 4.87
CA ILE A 76 0.15 1.14 5.35
C ILE A 76 -0.54 1.92 4.24
N LYS A 77 -1.73 1.46 3.86
CA LYS A 77 -2.66 2.29 3.09
C LYS A 77 -3.55 3.05 4.08
N PRO A 78 -3.34 4.36 4.24
CA PRO A 78 -4.17 5.16 5.14
C PRO A 78 -5.62 5.27 4.63
N THR A 79 -6.47 5.86 5.44
CA THR A 79 -7.79 6.30 5.00
C THR A 79 -7.65 7.29 3.84
N TYR A 80 -8.45 7.11 2.78
CA TYR A 80 -8.49 8.03 1.65
C TYR A 80 -8.69 9.48 2.13
N GLY A 81 -7.86 10.38 1.65
CA GLY A 81 -7.88 11.78 2.05
C GLY A 81 -7.16 12.10 3.37
N SER A 82 -6.58 11.12 4.07
CA SER A 82 -5.76 11.42 5.25
C SER A 82 -4.37 11.93 4.91
N THR A 83 -3.92 11.70 3.68
CA THR A 83 -2.65 12.16 3.12
C THR A 83 -2.90 12.89 1.81
N SER A 84 -2.15 13.95 1.52
CA SER A 84 -2.28 14.71 0.29
C SER A 84 -1.75 13.94 -0.91
N ARG A 85 -2.44 14.09 -2.05
CA ARG A 85 -2.01 13.61 -3.37
C ARG A 85 -1.41 14.71 -4.23
N TYR A 86 -1.25 15.92 -3.68
CA TYR A 86 -0.66 17.03 -4.41
C TYR A 86 0.77 16.70 -4.85
N GLY A 87 1.03 16.81 -6.15
CA GLY A 87 2.30 16.41 -6.76
C GLY A 87 2.41 14.93 -7.17
N VAL A 88 1.39 14.12 -6.87
CA VAL A 88 1.30 12.72 -7.33
C VAL A 88 0.61 12.69 -8.70
N ILE A 89 1.18 11.91 -9.63
CA ILE A 89 0.51 11.63 -10.92
C ILE A 89 -0.70 10.74 -10.65
N ALA A 90 -1.89 11.20 -10.99
CA ALA A 90 -3.11 10.46 -10.76
C ALA A 90 -3.21 9.24 -11.69
N MET A 91 -3.39 8.06 -11.12
CA MET A 91 -3.80 6.86 -11.82
C MET A 91 -5.34 6.74 -11.76
N ALA A 92 -5.88 6.49 -10.58
CA ALA A 92 -7.32 6.46 -10.33
C ALA A 92 -7.66 7.42 -9.17
N SER A 93 -8.17 8.59 -9.50
CA SER A 93 -8.33 9.71 -8.56
C SER A 93 -9.22 9.39 -7.36
N SER A 94 -10.20 8.47 -7.51
CA SER A 94 -11.09 8.06 -6.42
C SER A 94 -10.48 7.00 -5.51
N LEU A 95 -9.33 6.42 -5.86
CA LEU A 95 -8.72 5.29 -5.16
C LEU A 95 -7.29 5.57 -4.68
N ASP A 96 -6.51 6.36 -5.42
CA ASP A 96 -5.09 6.61 -5.13
C ASP A 96 -4.91 7.17 -3.72
N THR A 97 -4.04 6.51 -2.96
CA THR A 97 -3.73 6.90 -1.58
C THR A 97 -2.23 6.82 -1.35
N PRO A 98 -1.52 7.96 -1.17
CA PRO A 98 -0.14 7.94 -0.71
C PRO A 98 -0.04 7.40 0.71
N GLY A 99 0.99 6.61 0.99
CA GLY A 99 1.15 6.02 2.31
C GLY A 99 2.60 5.66 2.66
N PRO A 100 2.84 5.39 3.95
CA PRO A 100 4.14 5.08 4.47
C PRO A 100 4.50 3.61 4.29
N CYS A 101 5.79 3.39 4.04
CA CYS A 101 6.42 2.08 4.06
C CYS A 101 7.62 2.11 5.02
N ALA A 102 7.79 1.06 5.82
CA ALA A 102 8.86 0.94 6.80
C ALA A 102 9.16 -0.53 7.14
N ARG A 103 10.15 -0.80 7.99
CA ARG A 103 10.40 -2.14 8.51
C ARG A 103 9.57 -2.48 9.75
N THR A 104 9.16 -1.47 10.50
CA THR A 104 8.34 -1.66 11.71
C THR A 104 7.05 -0.85 11.64
N VAL A 105 6.03 -1.29 12.39
CA VAL A 105 4.76 -0.56 12.49
C VAL A 105 4.96 0.83 13.11
N LEU A 106 5.84 0.95 14.11
CA LEU A 106 6.13 2.23 14.74
C LEU A 106 6.77 3.22 13.76
N ASP A 107 7.73 2.77 12.95
CA ASP A 107 8.37 3.62 11.94
C ASP A 107 7.37 4.06 10.86
N ALA A 108 6.49 3.15 10.43
CA ALA A 108 5.42 3.48 9.49
C ALA A 108 4.44 4.51 10.08
N ALA A 109 4.09 4.37 11.36
CA ALA A 109 3.24 5.33 12.07
C ALA A 109 3.90 6.71 12.20
N LEU A 110 5.21 6.76 12.51
CA LEU A 110 5.98 8.01 12.54
C LEU A 110 5.99 8.70 11.18
N LEU A 111 6.20 7.95 10.10
CA LEU A 111 6.14 8.50 8.76
C LEU A 111 4.73 8.94 8.40
N HIS A 112 3.70 8.15 8.75
CA HIS A 112 2.31 8.55 8.53
C HIS A 112 1.99 9.86 9.23
N GLN A 113 2.33 10.01 10.49
CA GLN A 113 2.11 11.26 11.25
C GLN A 113 2.79 12.47 10.58
N ALA A 114 3.94 12.25 9.93
CA ALA A 114 4.68 13.33 9.25
C ALA A 114 4.06 13.76 7.91
N ILE A 115 3.30 12.88 7.24
CA ILE A 115 2.72 13.14 5.90
C ILE A 115 1.19 13.31 5.93
N ALA A 116 0.53 12.99 7.04
CA ALA A 116 -0.91 13.10 7.19
C ALA A 116 -1.32 14.53 7.54
N GLY A 117 -2.53 14.90 7.13
CA GLY A 117 -3.16 16.17 7.45
C GLY A 117 -3.82 16.85 6.27
N HIS A 118 -4.50 17.94 6.56
CA HIS A 118 -5.18 18.74 5.54
C HIS A 118 -4.19 19.51 4.68
N ASP A 119 -4.40 19.46 3.36
CA ASP A 119 -3.65 20.23 2.37
C ASP A 119 -4.63 21.00 1.49
N ALA A 120 -4.55 22.32 1.52
CA ALA A 120 -5.38 23.20 0.70
C ALA A 120 -5.20 22.98 -0.82
N MET A 121 -4.10 22.35 -1.23
CA MET A 121 -3.82 22.04 -2.64
C MET A 121 -4.46 20.71 -3.08
N ASP A 122 -4.96 19.89 -2.16
CA ASP A 122 -5.75 18.69 -2.44
C ASP A 122 -7.07 18.72 -1.68
N GLN A 123 -8.14 19.10 -2.37
CA GLN A 123 -9.47 19.23 -1.79
C GLN A 123 -10.07 17.93 -1.24
N THR A 124 -9.47 16.77 -1.56
CA THR A 124 -9.91 15.49 -1.01
C THR A 124 -9.36 15.23 0.38
N THR A 125 -8.41 16.03 0.85
CA THR A 125 -7.85 15.86 2.18
C THR A 125 -8.85 16.20 3.29
N ILE A 126 -8.87 15.31 4.30
CA ILE A 126 -9.80 15.42 5.45
C ILE A 126 -9.33 16.57 6.35
N ASN A 127 -10.17 17.58 6.54
CA ASN A 127 -9.88 18.71 7.43
C ASN A 127 -10.27 18.35 8.88
N GLN A 128 -9.51 17.41 9.47
CA GLN A 128 -9.65 16.97 10.86
C GLN A 128 -8.26 16.71 11.46
N PRO A 129 -8.11 16.75 12.78
CA PRO A 129 -6.87 16.36 13.43
C PRO A 129 -6.44 14.94 13.03
N THR A 130 -5.15 14.76 12.75
CA THR A 130 -4.59 13.43 12.51
C THR A 130 -4.72 12.57 13.76
N PRO A 131 -5.22 11.33 13.67
CA PRO A 131 -5.27 10.42 14.81
C PRO A 131 -3.87 10.18 15.43
N ALA A 132 -3.85 9.88 16.74
CA ALA A 132 -2.61 9.63 17.50
C ALA A 132 -2.01 8.25 17.17
N VAL A 133 -1.68 8.01 15.89
CA VAL A 133 -1.25 6.70 15.36
C VAL A 133 0.07 6.21 15.95
N VAL A 134 0.98 7.14 16.34
CA VAL A 134 2.27 6.78 16.96
C VAL A 134 2.06 6.27 18.39
N GLU A 135 1.12 6.86 19.12
CA GLU A 135 0.78 6.40 20.47
C GLU A 135 0.11 5.03 20.40
N ALA A 136 -0.81 4.85 19.45
CA ALA A 136 -1.44 3.54 19.22
C ALA A 136 -0.41 2.46 18.82
N ALA A 137 0.56 2.79 17.97
CA ALA A 137 1.59 1.84 17.54
C ALA A 137 2.59 1.44 18.65
N ARG A 138 2.60 2.14 19.77
CA ARG A 138 3.41 1.81 20.95
C ARG A 138 2.69 0.91 21.94
N GLN A 139 1.38 0.78 21.80
CA GLN A 139 0.59 -0.07 22.69
C GLN A 139 0.76 -1.53 22.30
N THR A 140 0.95 -2.39 23.28
CA THR A 140 1.02 -3.85 23.10
C THR A 140 -0.17 -4.58 23.70
N ASP A 141 -0.97 -3.89 24.54
CA ASP A 141 -2.19 -4.42 25.09
C ASP A 141 -3.34 -4.22 24.11
N VAL A 142 -3.94 -5.32 23.67
CA VAL A 142 -5.11 -5.36 22.79
C VAL A 142 -6.36 -5.87 23.51
N SER A 143 -6.35 -5.86 24.85
CA SER A 143 -7.52 -6.24 25.65
C SER A 143 -8.74 -5.38 25.30
N GLY A 144 -9.86 -6.03 25.02
CA GLY A 144 -11.10 -5.38 24.62
C GLY A 144 -11.17 -4.92 23.15
N VAL A 145 -10.11 -5.14 22.35
CA VAL A 145 -10.16 -4.94 20.91
C VAL A 145 -10.91 -6.11 20.27
N ARG A 146 -11.94 -5.81 19.47
CA ARG A 146 -12.67 -6.81 18.69
C ARG A 146 -12.12 -6.91 17.29
N ILE A 147 -11.77 -8.12 16.86
CA ILE A 147 -11.17 -8.43 15.56
C ILE A 147 -12.12 -9.36 14.80
N GLY A 148 -12.57 -8.93 13.62
CA GLY A 148 -13.38 -9.75 12.73
C GLY A 148 -12.54 -10.56 11.77
N VAL A 149 -12.70 -11.88 11.76
CA VAL A 149 -12.18 -12.75 10.72
C VAL A 149 -13.24 -12.92 9.65
N VAL A 150 -12.95 -12.47 8.43
CA VAL A 150 -13.92 -12.46 7.33
C VAL A 150 -14.00 -13.84 6.70
N THR A 151 -15.18 -14.46 6.76
CA THR A 151 -15.39 -15.83 6.29
C THR A 151 -15.20 -15.98 4.78
N GLU A 152 -15.60 -14.98 3.99
CA GLU A 152 -15.46 -14.98 2.52
C GLU A 152 -14.00 -14.89 2.05
N LEU A 153 -13.10 -14.42 2.91
CA LEU A 153 -11.66 -14.35 2.62
C LEU A 153 -10.89 -15.55 3.19
N SER A 154 -11.58 -16.50 3.81
CA SER A 154 -10.99 -17.70 4.40
C SER A 154 -11.17 -18.90 3.46
N GLY A 155 -10.13 -19.74 3.34
CA GLY A 155 -10.25 -21.05 2.68
C GLY A 155 -10.20 -21.06 1.16
N GLN A 156 -9.90 -19.95 0.51
CA GLN A 156 -9.74 -19.94 -0.95
C GLN A 156 -8.29 -19.73 -1.38
N VAL A 157 -7.70 -20.78 -2.01
CA VAL A 157 -6.54 -20.68 -2.92
C VAL A 157 -5.30 -19.98 -2.35
N TYR A 158 -5.11 -19.99 -1.04
CA TYR A 158 -3.87 -19.53 -0.43
C TYR A 158 -2.85 -20.67 -0.36
N ASP A 159 -1.57 -20.31 -0.45
CA ASP A 159 -0.50 -21.25 -0.10
C ASP A 159 -0.72 -21.70 1.35
N PRO A 160 -0.66 -23.03 1.65
CA PRO A 160 -0.90 -23.55 3.00
C PRO A 160 0.02 -22.93 4.07
N GLN A 161 1.22 -22.49 3.70
CA GLN A 161 2.14 -21.84 4.63
C GLN A 161 1.67 -20.41 4.96
N VAL A 162 1.07 -19.68 3.99
CA VAL A 162 0.48 -18.38 4.23
C VAL A 162 -0.74 -18.50 5.14
N GLU A 163 -1.60 -19.49 4.89
CA GLU A 163 -2.77 -19.76 5.72
C GLU A 163 -2.36 -20.11 7.17
N ALA A 164 -1.34 -20.96 7.35
CA ALA A 164 -0.81 -21.28 8.68
C ALA A 164 -0.31 -20.03 9.43
N ARG A 165 0.38 -19.10 8.75
CA ARG A 165 0.82 -17.83 9.38
C ARG A 165 -0.34 -16.92 9.75
N PHE A 166 -1.42 -16.93 8.95
CA PHE A 166 -2.64 -16.20 9.29
C PHE A 166 -3.27 -16.74 10.59
N HIS A 167 -3.42 -18.05 10.72
CA HIS A 167 -3.97 -18.65 11.94
C HIS A 167 -3.08 -18.38 13.15
N GLU A 168 -1.76 -18.50 13.04
CA GLU A 168 -0.85 -18.13 14.12
C GLU A 168 -1.02 -16.66 14.55
N ALA A 169 -1.18 -15.74 13.59
CA ALA A 169 -1.38 -14.33 13.93
C ALA A 169 -2.71 -14.13 14.69
N VAL A 170 -3.77 -14.85 14.31
CA VAL A 170 -5.05 -14.83 15.03
C VAL A 170 -4.88 -15.36 16.46
N GLU A 171 -4.18 -16.49 16.64
CA GLU A 171 -3.90 -17.06 17.98
C GLU A 171 -3.09 -16.06 18.84
N MET A 172 -2.05 -15.46 18.29
CA MET A 172 -1.26 -14.44 19.02
C MET A 172 -2.12 -13.25 19.48
N LEU A 173 -3.10 -12.82 18.67
CA LEU A 173 -4.01 -11.73 19.04
C LEU A 173 -4.96 -12.14 20.17
N ILE A 174 -5.45 -13.38 20.16
CA ILE A 174 -6.27 -13.95 21.24
C ILE A 174 -5.44 -14.02 22.54
N GLU A 175 -4.23 -14.53 22.48
CA GLU A 175 -3.32 -14.61 23.62
C GLU A 175 -2.98 -13.21 24.18
N ALA A 176 -2.90 -12.19 23.33
CA ALA A 176 -2.69 -10.80 23.73
C ALA A 176 -3.96 -10.13 24.27
N GLY A 177 -5.11 -10.83 24.33
CA GLY A 177 -6.36 -10.39 24.95
C GLY A 177 -7.40 -9.81 24.03
N ALA A 178 -7.25 -9.95 22.71
CA ALA A 178 -8.27 -9.54 21.75
C ALA A 178 -9.46 -10.50 21.72
N GLU A 179 -10.66 -9.97 21.45
CA GLU A 179 -11.85 -10.76 21.15
C GLU A 179 -11.92 -11.00 19.64
N VAL A 180 -11.72 -12.25 19.21
CA VAL A 180 -11.81 -12.62 17.78
C VAL A 180 -13.19 -13.19 17.50
N VAL A 181 -13.85 -12.69 16.46
CA VAL A 181 -15.19 -13.10 16.02
C VAL A 181 -15.20 -13.34 14.51
N GLU A 182 -15.96 -14.31 14.05
CA GLU A 182 -16.24 -14.48 12.62
C GLU A 182 -17.24 -13.41 12.16
N VAL A 183 -16.96 -12.82 11.00
CA VAL A 183 -17.83 -11.84 10.35
C VAL A 183 -18.03 -12.19 8.89
N SER A 184 -19.21 -11.87 8.35
CA SER A 184 -19.52 -12.05 6.93
C SER A 184 -19.52 -10.70 6.22
N CYS A 185 -18.80 -10.65 5.08
CA CYS A 185 -18.74 -9.51 4.17
C CYS A 185 -19.05 -9.99 2.75
N PRO A 186 -20.31 -10.34 2.44
CA PRO A 186 -20.68 -11.09 1.22
C PRO A 186 -20.38 -10.37 -0.09
N ASN A 187 -20.13 -9.05 -0.06
CA ASN A 187 -19.76 -8.28 -1.24
C ASN A 187 -18.25 -8.18 -1.47
N PHE A 188 -17.42 -8.78 -0.64
CA PHE A 188 -15.96 -8.72 -0.82
C PHE A 188 -15.51 -9.41 -2.10
N ASP A 189 -16.21 -10.45 -2.56
CA ASP A 189 -15.96 -11.11 -3.84
C ASP A 189 -16.12 -10.18 -5.04
N LEU A 190 -16.89 -9.09 -4.90
CA LEU A 190 -17.10 -8.10 -5.93
C LEU A 190 -16.03 -6.99 -5.94
N ALA A 191 -15.14 -6.95 -4.96
CA ALA A 191 -14.16 -5.87 -4.82
C ALA A 191 -13.20 -5.80 -6.01
N LEU A 192 -12.68 -6.94 -6.46
CA LEU A 192 -11.77 -7.00 -7.61
C LEU A 192 -12.48 -6.67 -8.93
N PRO A 193 -13.65 -7.24 -9.26
CA PRO A 193 -14.44 -6.79 -10.39
C PRO A 193 -14.77 -5.29 -10.39
N ALA A 194 -15.17 -4.74 -9.25
CA ALA A 194 -15.47 -3.32 -9.09
C ALA A 194 -14.21 -2.46 -9.36
N TYR A 195 -13.06 -2.87 -8.84
CA TYR A 195 -11.79 -2.21 -9.12
C TYR A 195 -11.50 -2.15 -10.62
N TYR A 196 -11.65 -3.27 -11.34
CA TYR A 196 -11.40 -3.34 -12.78
C TYR A 196 -12.43 -2.58 -13.64
N LEU A 197 -13.56 -2.17 -13.09
CA LEU A 197 -14.50 -1.25 -13.76
C LEU A 197 -14.12 0.21 -13.53
N ILE A 198 -13.72 0.57 -12.31
CA ILE A 198 -13.44 1.96 -11.92
C ILE A 198 -12.06 2.39 -12.42
N GLN A 199 -11.02 1.62 -12.08
CA GLN A 199 -9.63 2.00 -12.31
C GLN A 199 -9.30 2.23 -13.80
N PRO A 200 -9.66 1.37 -14.77
CA PRO A 200 -9.34 1.62 -16.17
C PRO A 200 -10.08 2.84 -16.75
N ALA A 201 -11.29 3.09 -16.29
CA ALA A 201 -12.06 4.26 -16.73
C ALA A 201 -11.38 5.57 -16.27
N GLU A 202 -10.95 5.62 -15.01
CA GLU A 202 -10.25 6.79 -14.46
C GLU A 202 -8.85 6.95 -15.05
N VAL A 203 -8.10 5.86 -15.25
CA VAL A 203 -6.77 5.86 -15.89
C VAL A 203 -6.86 6.44 -17.30
N SER A 204 -7.83 5.97 -18.10
CA SER A 204 -8.03 6.47 -19.46
C SER A 204 -8.20 7.99 -19.50
N SER A 205 -8.94 8.55 -18.54
CA SER A 205 -9.12 9.99 -18.41
C SER A 205 -7.87 10.70 -17.86
N ASN A 206 -7.31 10.19 -16.77
CA ASN A 206 -6.21 10.86 -16.06
C ASN A 206 -4.91 10.88 -16.88
N LEU A 207 -4.58 9.79 -17.57
CA LEU A 207 -3.35 9.67 -18.33
C LEU A 207 -3.45 10.18 -19.78
N ALA A 208 -4.62 10.57 -20.24
CA ALA A 208 -4.81 11.16 -21.59
C ALA A 208 -3.93 12.40 -21.84
N ARG A 209 -3.51 13.10 -20.78
CA ARG A 209 -2.61 14.26 -20.87
C ARG A 209 -1.16 13.92 -21.22
N TYR A 210 -0.76 12.65 -21.05
CA TYR A 210 0.59 12.16 -21.37
C TYR A 210 0.64 11.63 -22.81
N ASP A 211 0.32 12.51 -23.75
CA ASP A 211 0.22 12.23 -25.19
C ASP A 211 1.51 12.48 -25.97
N ALA A 212 2.61 12.71 -25.25
CA ALA A 212 3.93 13.08 -25.78
C ALA A 212 3.98 14.44 -26.53
N MET A 213 2.91 15.25 -26.46
CA MET A 213 2.89 16.60 -27.01
C MET A 213 3.33 17.64 -25.98
N ARG A 214 2.78 17.56 -24.77
CA ARG A 214 3.09 18.44 -23.63
C ARG A 214 3.90 17.75 -22.53
N TYR A 215 3.68 16.45 -22.36
CA TYR A 215 4.29 15.64 -21.33
C TYR A 215 4.72 14.29 -21.91
N GLY A 216 5.79 13.75 -21.34
CA GLY A 216 6.31 12.43 -21.68
C GLY A 216 7.33 12.46 -22.81
N LEU A 217 7.89 11.29 -23.08
CA LEU A 217 8.85 11.07 -24.16
C LEU A 217 8.10 10.92 -25.48
N ARG A 218 8.54 11.65 -26.50
CA ARG A 218 8.15 11.41 -27.90
C ARG A 218 9.36 10.85 -28.65
N VAL A 219 9.20 9.67 -29.18
CA VAL A 219 10.20 9.10 -30.10
C VAL A 219 9.92 9.67 -31.50
N ASN A 220 10.91 10.25 -32.12
CA ASN A 220 10.78 10.70 -33.51
C ASN A 220 10.60 9.49 -34.42
N ASP A 221 9.70 9.60 -35.36
CA ASP A 221 9.50 8.64 -36.45
C ASP A 221 10.73 8.58 -37.35
#